data_cc5aa46412a736323317ea7a9d25e27e
#
_entry.id   cc5aa46412a736323317ea7a9d25e27e
#
_cell.length_a   1.000
_cell.length_b   1.000
_cell.length_c   1.000
_cell.angle_alpha   90.00
_cell.angle_beta   90.00
_cell.angle_gamma   90.00
#
_symmetry.space_group_name_H-M   'P 1'
#
loop_
_entity.id
_entity.type
_entity.pdbx_description
1 polymer ?
#
loop_
_entity_poly.entity_id
_entity_poly.type
_entity_poly.pdbx_seq_one_letter_code
_entity_poly.pdbx_strand_id
1 'polypeptide(L)'
;MSTYDVGIIGGGPGGYVAAIKAAQLGGSVCLIEKGEWGGTCLNRGCIPTKTLFAVANLATQVQEASAFGIHIGGEATIDYAQVLDHKTSVIKQLTGGIAQLLKANGVDTHNGTATLTDKNTIVVSKSDGTTEQLHAKNVIIATGSEPAEPPIFEIDEEQILTTTGILNLTELPESLLIVGGGVSGCEFASIFSALGCQVTVLELLPTILATEDVQVIRHIQLFMKRKGITIHTGAKLTHVKKSEADVTAVLESGEELSAEKMLISIGRRYTPNTCLLYTSDAADE
;
A
#
# COMPACT_ATOMS: atom_id res chain seq x y z
N MET A 1 19.97 -17.22 25.78
CA MET A 1 19.90 -17.01 24.35
C MET A 1 18.91 -18.03 23.80
N SER A 2 17.79 -17.57 23.28
CA SER A 2 16.79 -18.47 22.69
C SER A 2 17.25 -18.93 21.31
N THR A 3 17.08 -20.23 21.04
CA THR A 3 17.51 -20.84 19.77
C THR A 3 16.30 -21.37 19.03
N TYR A 4 16.18 -21.00 17.74
CA TYR A 4 15.07 -21.37 16.86
C TYR A 4 15.55 -22.12 15.63
N ASP A 5 14.68 -22.94 15.04
CA ASP A 5 14.95 -23.55 13.74
C ASP A 5 14.86 -22.50 12.62
N VAL A 6 13.90 -21.56 12.76
CA VAL A 6 13.69 -20.47 11.80
C VAL A 6 13.45 -19.14 12.52
N GLY A 7 14.25 -18.13 12.20
CA GLY A 7 14.02 -16.74 12.58
C GLY A 7 13.51 -15.95 11.37
N ILE A 8 12.46 -15.15 11.54
CA ILE A 8 11.83 -14.42 10.44
C ILE A 8 11.79 -12.95 10.78
N ILE A 9 12.29 -12.11 9.86
CA ILE A 9 12.35 -10.66 10.01
C ILE A 9 11.32 -10.01 9.12
N GLY A 10 10.29 -9.43 9.74
CA GLY A 10 9.15 -8.78 9.08
C GLY A 10 7.85 -9.58 9.22
N GLY A 11 6.83 -8.95 9.82
CA GLY A 11 5.50 -9.53 10.13
C GLY A 11 4.45 -9.31 9.05
N GLY A 12 4.84 -8.96 7.82
CA GLY A 12 3.97 -8.86 6.65
C GLY A 12 3.57 -10.23 6.08
N PRO A 13 2.83 -10.29 4.94
CA PRO A 13 2.36 -11.54 4.35
C PRO A 13 3.46 -12.56 4.06
N GLY A 14 4.64 -12.12 3.65
CA GLY A 14 5.78 -13.02 3.47
C GLY A 14 6.24 -13.65 4.78
N GLY A 15 6.26 -12.86 5.86
CA GLY A 15 6.76 -13.30 7.16
C GLY A 15 5.77 -14.12 7.97
N TYR A 16 4.57 -13.59 8.25
CA TYR A 16 3.62 -14.32 9.10
C TYR A 16 3.14 -15.65 8.48
N VAL A 17 3.00 -15.69 7.15
CA VAL A 17 2.63 -16.96 6.46
C VAL A 17 3.76 -17.96 6.56
N ALA A 18 5.01 -17.54 6.34
CA ALA A 18 6.18 -18.42 6.49
C ALA A 18 6.32 -18.92 7.94
N ALA A 19 6.10 -18.03 8.93
CA ALA A 19 6.18 -18.39 10.35
C ALA A 19 5.16 -19.45 10.74
N ILE A 20 3.89 -19.26 10.38
CA ILE A 20 2.82 -20.22 10.64
C ILE A 20 3.14 -21.54 9.95
N LYS A 21 3.57 -21.51 8.68
CA LYS A 21 3.88 -22.74 7.93
C LYS A 21 5.06 -23.50 8.52
N ALA A 22 6.14 -22.81 8.91
CA ALA A 22 7.30 -23.42 9.54
C ALA A 22 6.94 -24.07 10.89
N ALA A 23 6.13 -23.40 11.71
CA ALA A 23 5.63 -23.94 12.98
C ALA A 23 4.74 -25.18 12.78
N GLN A 24 3.83 -25.17 11.79
CA GLN A 24 3.01 -26.34 11.42
C GLN A 24 3.83 -27.54 10.94
N LEU A 25 5.03 -27.30 10.42
CA LEU A 25 5.97 -28.37 10.04
C LEU A 25 6.82 -28.86 11.22
N GLY A 26 6.56 -28.37 12.43
CA GLY A 26 7.23 -28.80 13.67
C GLY A 26 8.49 -28.02 14.03
N GLY A 27 8.81 -26.95 13.31
CA GLY A 27 9.94 -26.09 13.64
C GLY A 27 9.65 -25.14 14.81
N SER A 28 10.68 -24.86 15.63
CA SER A 28 10.65 -23.74 16.58
C SER A 28 10.89 -22.44 15.81
N VAL A 29 9.97 -21.46 15.94
CA VAL A 29 9.94 -20.27 15.09
C VAL A 29 9.85 -18.99 15.92
N CYS A 30 10.69 -18.00 15.62
CA CYS A 30 10.48 -16.63 16.07
C CYS A 30 10.19 -15.70 14.87
N LEU A 31 9.29 -14.76 15.08
CA LEU A 31 8.91 -13.72 14.12
C LEU A 31 9.10 -12.35 14.74
N ILE A 32 9.88 -11.48 14.07
CA ILE A 32 10.19 -10.14 14.54
C ILE A 32 9.49 -9.11 13.64
N GLU A 33 8.77 -8.15 14.24
CA GLU A 33 8.13 -7.04 13.53
C GLU A 33 8.41 -5.73 14.26
N LYS A 34 8.81 -4.70 13.50
CA LYS A 34 9.09 -3.35 14.05
C LYS A 34 7.85 -2.49 14.21
N GLY A 35 6.79 -2.79 13.47
CA GLY A 35 5.54 -2.03 13.41
C GLY A 35 4.34 -2.92 13.74
N GLU A 36 3.36 -2.90 12.85
CA GLU A 36 2.09 -3.59 13.02
C GLU A 36 2.07 -4.94 12.33
N TRP A 37 1.52 -5.96 12.99
CA TRP A 37 1.31 -7.28 12.40
C TRP A 37 0.47 -7.21 11.13
N GLY A 38 0.88 -7.97 10.11
CA GLY A 38 0.25 -7.92 8.79
C GLY A 38 0.96 -7.00 7.80
N GLY A 39 1.91 -6.17 8.27
CA GLY A 39 2.77 -5.32 7.45
C GLY A 39 2.01 -4.38 6.51
N THR A 40 2.62 -4.02 5.40
CA THR A 40 2.04 -3.09 4.42
C THR A 40 0.67 -3.56 3.90
N CYS A 41 0.52 -4.84 3.57
CA CYS A 41 -0.71 -5.35 2.94
C CYS A 41 -1.95 -5.11 3.81
N LEU A 42 -1.89 -5.43 5.12
CA LEU A 42 -3.04 -5.32 5.99
C LEU A 42 -3.28 -3.89 6.47
N ASN A 43 -2.22 -3.15 6.73
CA ASN A 43 -2.34 -1.85 7.41
C ASN A 43 -2.40 -0.65 6.47
N ARG A 44 -1.70 -0.69 5.32
CA ARG A 44 -1.54 0.45 4.42
C ARG A 44 -1.39 0.08 2.94
N GLY A 45 -2.03 -1.03 2.52
CA GLY A 45 -1.98 -1.53 1.15
C GLY A 45 -3.24 -2.27 0.75
N CYS A 46 -3.13 -3.60 0.58
CA CYS A 46 -4.17 -4.44 0.00
C CYS A 46 -5.53 -4.29 0.71
N ILE A 47 -5.57 -4.48 2.02
CA ILE A 47 -6.83 -4.53 2.77
C ILE A 47 -7.53 -3.17 2.81
N PRO A 48 -6.89 -2.05 3.24
CA PRO A 48 -7.57 -0.76 3.19
C PRO A 48 -8.00 -0.37 1.78
N THR A 49 -7.17 -0.62 0.76
CA THR A 49 -7.52 -0.33 -0.64
C THR A 49 -8.75 -1.13 -1.09
N LYS A 50 -8.81 -2.44 -0.81
CA LYS A 50 -9.93 -3.30 -1.20
C LYS A 50 -11.20 -3.00 -0.39
N THR A 51 -11.06 -2.53 0.85
CA THR A 51 -12.20 -2.04 1.64
C THR A 51 -12.79 -0.78 1.00
N LEU A 52 -11.96 0.19 0.64
CA LEU A 52 -12.42 1.39 -0.07
C LEU A 52 -13.02 1.04 -1.45
N PHE A 53 -12.41 0.09 -2.16
CA PHE A 53 -12.93 -0.41 -3.45
C PHE A 53 -14.32 -1.03 -3.28
N ALA A 54 -14.56 -1.81 -2.23
CA ALA A 54 -15.87 -2.39 -1.95
C ALA A 54 -16.93 -1.31 -1.72
N VAL A 55 -16.59 -0.26 -0.97
CA VAL A 55 -17.47 0.90 -0.76
C VAL A 55 -17.74 1.65 -2.06
N ALA A 56 -16.69 1.92 -2.86
CA ALA A 56 -16.80 2.59 -4.15
C ALA A 56 -17.70 1.80 -5.13
N ASN A 57 -17.53 0.47 -5.15
CA ASN A 57 -18.38 -0.41 -5.96
C ASN A 57 -19.85 -0.39 -5.51
N LEU A 58 -20.10 -0.40 -4.20
CA LEU A 58 -21.45 -0.26 -3.66
C LEU A 58 -22.06 1.10 -4.04
N ALA A 59 -21.31 2.18 -3.91
CA ALA A 59 -21.77 3.52 -4.31
C ALA A 59 -22.16 3.56 -5.79
N THR A 60 -21.35 2.96 -6.66
CA THR A 60 -21.66 2.83 -8.10
C THR A 60 -22.95 2.02 -8.32
N GLN A 61 -23.12 0.87 -7.64
CA GLN A 61 -24.33 0.04 -7.76
C GLN A 61 -25.60 0.79 -7.32
N VAL A 62 -25.50 1.58 -6.25
CA VAL A 62 -26.60 2.44 -5.77
C VAL A 62 -26.99 3.47 -6.82
N GLN A 63 -26.01 4.12 -7.47
CA GLN A 63 -26.27 5.10 -8.54
C GLN A 63 -26.90 4.44 -9.78
N GLU A 64 -26.51 3.23 -10.13
CA GLU A 64 -26.96 2.48 -11.29
C GLU A 64 -28.23 1.64 -11.00
N ALA A 65 -28.73 1.60 -9.77
CA ALA A 65 -29.82 0.71 -9.32
C ALA A 65 -31.12 0.87 -10.12
N SER A 66 -31.44 2.09 -10.57
CA SER A 66 -32.65 2.37 -11.36
C SER A 66 -32.66 1.64 -12.71
N ALA A 67 -31.51 1.38 -13.31
CA ALA A 67 -31.40 0.59 -14.54
C ALA A 67 -31.86 -0.87 -14.35
N PHE A 68 -31.84 -1.36 -13.10
CA PHE A 68 -32.32 -2.69 -12.70
C PHE A 68 -33.73 -2.68 -12.11
N GLY A 69 -34.44 -1.56 -12.19
CA GLY A 69 -35.77 -1.41 -11.61
C GLY A 69 -35.78 -1.21 -10.10
N ILE A 70 -34.66 -0.94 -9.45
CA ILE A 70 -34.56 -0.65 -8.02
C ILE A 70 -34.53 0.87 -7.83
N HIS A 71 -35.58 1.42 -7.24
CA HIS A 71 -35.70 2.86 -7.03
C HIS A 71 -35.40 3.20 -5.57
N ILE A 72 -34.40 4.04 -5.34
CA ILE A 72 -33.98 4.52 -4.03
C ILE A 72 -34.70 5.85 -3.78
N GLY A 73 -35.39 5.95 -2.65
CA GLY A 73 -36.08 7.19 -2.24
C GLY A 73 -35.08 8.20 -1.66
N GLY A 74 -34.86 9.30 -2.37
CA GLY A 74 -33.91 10.36 -1.98
C GLY A 74 -32.54 10.26 -2.66
N GLU A 75 -31.65 11.19 -2.30
CA GLU A 75 -30.29 11.25 -2.81
C GLU A 75 -29.37 10.40 -1.92
N ALA A 76 -28.58 9.51 -2.53
CA ALA A 76 -27.59 8.75 -1.80
C ALA A 76 -26.36 9.61 -1.58
N THR A 77 -25.97 9.83 -0.33
CA THR A 77 -24.78 10.58 0.07
C THR A 77 -23.73 9.66 0.64
N ILE A 78 -22.46 10.03 0.48
CA ILE A 78 -21.32 9.30 1.03
C ILE A 78 -20.83 10.02 2.28
N ASP A 79 -20.96 9.38 3.44
CA ASP A 79 -20.32 9.82 4.68
C ASP A 79 -18.90 9.23 4.72
N TYR A 80 -17.92 10.03 4.30
CA TYR A 80 -16.54 9.56 4.19
C TYR A 80 -15.92 9.22 5.54
N ALA A 81 -16.32 9.89 6.62
CA ALA A 81 -15.86 9.57 7.97
C ALA A 81 -16.29 8.15 8.37
N GLN A 82 -17.55 7.77 8.11
CA GLN A 82 -18.01 6.39 8.35
C GLN A 82 -17.31 5.36 7.45
N VAL A 83 -16.95 5.73 6.22
CA VAL A 83 -16.15 4.87 5.34
C VAL A 83 -14.77 4.59 5.95
N LEU A 84 -14.12 5.60 6.52
CA LEU A 84 -12.83 5.45 7.20
C LEU A 84 -12.94 4.61 8.48
N ASP A 85 -14.00 4.78 9.26
CA ASP A 85 -14.27 3.95 10.44
C ASP A 85 -14.46 2.48 10.05
N HIS A 86 -15.21 2.21 8.99
CA HIS A 86 -15.37 0.87 8.44
C HIS A 86 -14.02 0.27 8.01
N LYS A 87 -13.22 1.01 7.23
CA LYS A 87 -11.86 0.61 6.84
C LYS A 87 -11.01 0.24 8.05
N THR A 88 -11.01 1.09 9.05
CA THR A 88 -10.22 0.91 10.28
C THR A 88 -10.66 -0.33 11.07
N SER A 89 -11.97 -0.56 11.14
CA SER A 89 -12.55 -1.75 11.78
C SER A 89 -12.10 -3.04 11.09
N VAL A 90 -12.14 -3.08 9.75
CA VAL A 90 -11.68 -4.24 8.96
C VAL A 90 -10.18 -4.52 9.20
N ILE A 91 -9.34 -3.49 9.17
CA ILE A 91 -7.90 -3.62 9.44
C ILE A 91 -7.69 -4.21 10.84
N LYS A 92 -8.32 -3.63 11.86
CA LYS A 92 -8.19 -4.08 13.26
C LYS A 92 -8.63 -5.54 13.45
N GLN A 93 -9.70 -5.95 12.81
CA GLN A 93 -10.19 -7.32 12.86
C GLN A 93 -9.15 -8.29 12.27
N LEU A 94 -8.60 -7.98 11.09
CA LEU A 94 -7.68 -8.88 10.39
C LEU A 94 -6.29 -8.90 11.06
N THR A 95 -5.76 -7.78 11.51
CA THR A 95 -4.48 -7.74 12.23
C THR A 95 -4.56 -8.48 13.58
N GLY A 96 -5.69 -8.33 14.29
CA GLY A 96 -5.98 -9.11 15.51
C GLY A 96 -6.06 -10.61 15.23
N GLY A 97 -6.65 -11.00 14.11
CA GLY A 97 -6.70 -12.39 13.65
C GLY A 97 -5.31 -13.00 13.41
N ILE A 98 -4.39 -12.22 12.81
CA ILE A 98 -3.00 -12.68 12.60
C ILE A 98 -2.29 -12.91 13.93
N ALA A 99 -2.41 -12.00 14.88
CA ALA A 99 -1.80 -12.16 16.20
C ALA A 99 -2.31 -13.45 16.91
N GLN A 100 -3.62 -13.74 16.79
CA GLN A 100 -4.21 -14.97 17.32
C GLN A 100 -3.68 -16.23 16.59
N LEU A 101 -3.57 -16.19 15.26
CA LEU A 101 -3.04 -17.30 14.47
C LEU A 101 -1.58 -17.60 14.80
N LEU A 102 -0.74 -16.58 14.93
CA LEU A 102 0.66 -16.73 15.34
C LEU A 102 0.75 -17.43 16.71
N LYS A 103 0.00 -16.93 17.68
CA LYS A 103 -0.07 -17.52 19.03
C LYS A 103 -0.58 -18.96 19.01
N ALA A 104 -1.65 -19.24 18.28
CA ALA A 104 -2.25 -20.58 18.19
C ALA A 104 -1.32 -21.62 17.54
N ASN A 105 -0.40 -21.18 16.67
CA ASN A 105 0.60 -22.04 16.06
C ASN A 105 1.92 -22.08 16.84
N GLY A 106 2.02 -21.46 18.02
CA GLY A 106 3.21 -21.49 18.85
C GLY A 106 4.40 -20.71 18.28
N VAL A 107 4.14 -19.67 17.49
CA VAL A 107 5.18 -18.77 16.99
C VAL A 107 5.54 -17.77 18.07
N ASP A 108 6.81 -17.68 18.44
CA ASP A 108 7.31 -16.66 19.37
C ASP A 108 7.41 -15.31 18.63
N THR A 109 6.72 -14.31 19.12
CA THR A 109 6.65 -12.98 18.48
C THR A 109 7.46 -11.94 19.26
N HIS A 110 8.28 -11.16 18.55
CA HIS A 110 9.11 -10.10 19.10
C HIS A 110 8.81 -8.78 18.42
N ASN A 111 8.49 -7.74 19.21
CA ASN A 111 8.30 -6.39 18.68
C ASN A 111 9.62 -5.62 18.76
N GLY A 112 10.10 -5.12 17.63
CA GLY A 112 11.33 -4.35 17.56
C GLY A 112 11.98 -4.40 16.18
N THR A 113 13.03 -3.61 16.02
CA THR A 113 13.84 -3.59 14.80
C THR A 113 14.91 -4.67 14.86
N ALA A 114 14.85 -5.60 13.92
CA ALA A 114 15.80 -6.70 13.82
C ALA A 114 17.03 -6.30 12.98
N THR A 115 18.21 -6.69 13.44
CA THR A 115 19.49 -6.54 12.73
C THR A 115 20.24 -7.87 12.77
N LEU A 116 20.71 -8.32 11.60
CA LEU A 116 21.61 -9.49 11.54
C LEU A 116 23.03 -9.05 11.86
N THR A 117 23.65 -9.67 12.88
CA THR A 117 25.05 -9.48 13.22
C THR A 117 25.95 -10.55 12.61
N ASP A 118 25.39 -11.69 12.30
CA ASP A 118 25.94 -12.78 11.50
C ASP A 118 24.82 -13.62 10.89
N LYS A 119 25.15 -14.66 10.14
CA LYS A 119 24.21 -15.51 9.41
C LYS A 119 23.11 -16.17 10.29
N ASN A 120 23.31 -16.25 11.60
CA ASN A 120 22.45 -16.98 12.52
C ASN A 120 21.99 -16.15 13.72
N THR A 121 22.57 -14.95 13.93
CA THR A 121 22.32 -14.11 15.11
C THR A 121 21.53 -12.86 14.74
N ILE A 122 20.36 -12.72 15.36
CA ILE A 122 19.45 -11.60 15.19
C ILE A 122 19.47 -10.78 16.49
N VAL A 123 19.76 -9.50 16.39
CA VAL A 123 19.61 -8.53 17.49
C VAL A 123 18.33 -7.76 17.29
N VAL A 124 17.43 -7.80 18.25
CA VAL A 124 16.16 -7.07 18.26
C VAL A 124 16.28 -5.86 19.17
N SER A 125 16.20 -4.66 18.60
CA SER A 125 16.17 -3.39 19.34
C SER A 125 14.73 -2.99 19.60
N LYS A 126 14.34 -2.89 20.89
CA LYS A 126 12.98 -2.53 21.31
C LYS A 126 12.83 -1.01 21.46
N SER A 127 11.60 -0.52 21.47
CA SER A 127 11.29 0.91 21.62
C SER A 127 11.70 1.51 22.98
N ASP A 128 11.85 0.68 24.01
CA ASP A 128 12.33 1.09 25.33
C ASP A 128 13.86 1.22 25.43
N GLY A 129 14.58 1.03 24.32
CA GLY A 129 16.04 1.07 24.25
C GLY A 129 16.74 -0.23 24.64
N THR A 130 16.00 -1.25 25.07
CA THR A 130 16.59 -2.56 25.37
C THR A 130 16.86 -3.36 24.10
N THR A 131 17.82 -4.27 24.19
CA THR A 131 18.13 -5.19 23.08
C THR A 131 17.99 -6.63 23.57
N GLU A 132 17.53 -7.48 22.64
CA GLU A 132 17.42 -8.92 22.83
C GLU A 132 18.18 -9.64 21.71
N GLN A 133 18.91 -10.69 22.06
CA GLN A 133 19.66 -11.49 21.08
C GLN A 133 19.00 -12.85 20.89
N LEU A 134 18.65 -13.17 19.64
CA LEU A 134 18.04 -14.43 19.23
C LEU A 134 19.01 -15.18 18.30
N HIS A 135 18.98 -16.50 18.36
CA HIS A 135 19.76 -17.35 17.47
C HIS A 135 18.81 -18.23 16.64
N ALA A 136 19.00 -18.27 15.32
CA ALA A 136 18.21 -19.09 14.42
C ALA A 136 19.10 -19.89 13.46
N LYS A 137 18.80 -21.18 13.26
CA LYS A 137 19.56 -22.02 12.30
C LYS A 137 19.39 -21.49 10.88
N ASN A 138 18.21 -20.97 10.55
CA ASN A 138 17.86 -20.39 9.25
C ASN A 138 17.18 -19.04 9.47
N VAL A 139 17.46 -18.07 8.61
CA VAL A 139 16.83 -16.74 8.69
C VAL A 139 16.09 -16.45 7.38
N ILE A 140 14.84 -15.99 7.51
CA ILE A 140 14.04 -15.50 6.39
C ILE A 140 13.93 -13.97 6.53
N ILE A 141 14.36 -13.25 5.50
CA ILE A 141 14.24 -11.80 5.42
C ILE A 141 12.96 -11.47 4.65
N ALA A 142 11.97 -10.91 5.34
CA ALA A 142 10.66 -10.55 4.81
C ALA A 142 10.32 -9.07 5.12
N THR A 143 11.31 -8.19 5.05
CA THR A 143 11.25 -6.78 5.45
C THR A 143 10.36 -5.92 4.56
N GLY A 144 9.94 -6.42 3.41
CA GLY A 144 8.98 -5.79 2.53
C GLY A 144 9.54 -4.62 1.72
N SER A 145 8.66 -3.67 1.44
CA SER A 145 8.94 -2.51 0.61
C SER A 145 8.13 -1.30 1.05
N GLU A 146 8.59 -0.10 0.66
CA GLU A 146 7.95 1.19 0.90
C GLU A 146 7.63 1.88 -0.43
N PRO A 147 6.69 2.87 -0.47
CA PRO A 147 6.48 3.68 -1.67
C PRO A 147 7.80 4.29 -2.15
N ALA A 148 7.96 4.41 -3.46
CA ALA A 148 9.07 5.17 -4.03
C ALA A 148 8.79 6.66 -3.89
N GLU A 149 9.77 7.41 -3.34
CA GLU A 149 9.66 8.83 -3.05
C GLU A 149 10.79 9.60 -3.74
N PRO A 150 10.75 9.81 -5.07
CA PRO A 150 11.73 10.63 -5.75
C PRO A 150 11.67 12.09 -5.28
N PRO A 151 12.83 12.74 -5.04
CA PRO A 151 12.88 14.10 -4.50
C PRO A 151 12.13 15.17 -5.32
N ILE A 152 11.96 14.93 -6.63
CA ILE A 152 11.25 15.83 -7.53
C ILE A 152 9.79 16.13 -7.11
N PHE A 153 9.17 15.25 -6.32
CA PHE A 153 7.77 15.38 -5.93
C PHE A 153 7.58 16.15 -4.62
N GLU A 154 8.63 16.29 -3.79
CA GLU A 154 8.54 16.98 -2.49
C GLU A 154 7.33 16.49 -1.66
N ILE A 155 7.20 15.17 -1.51
CA ILE A 155 6.08 14.50 -0.82
C ILE A 155 5.97 15.02 0.61
N ASP A 156 4.76 15.48 1.01
CA ASP A 156 4.48 16.03 2.33
C ASP A 156 3.38 15.26 3.09
N GLU A 157 2.75 14.29 2.43
CA GLU A 157 1.59 13.53 2.94
C GLU A 157 0.36 14.41 3.31
N GLU A 158 0.32 15.62 2.80
CA GLU A 158 -0.79 16.58 2.94
C GLU A 158 -1.41 16.91 1.58
N GLN A 159 -0.64 17.50 0.67
CA GLN A 159 -1.08 17.79 -0.70
C GLN A 159 -0.51 16.77 -1.69
N ILE A 160 0.75 16.34 -1.49
CA ILE A 160 1.42 15.35 -2.33
C ILE A 160 1.60 14.07 -1.51
N LEU A 161 0.86 13.04 -1.88
CA LEU A 161 0.64 11.83 -1.11
C LEU A 161 1.37 10.64 -1.70
N THR A 162 1.84 9.73 -0.85
CA THR A 162 2.15 8.37 -1.26
C THR A 162 0.89 7.50 -1.27
N THR A 163 1.05 6.23 -1.69
CA THR A 163 -0.01 5.22 -1.55
C THR A 163 -0.36 4.91 -0.09
N THR A 164 0.44 5.36 0.87
CA THR A 164 0.13 5.31 2.30
C THR A 164 -0.68 6.52 2.72
N GLY A 165 -0.26 7.73 2.33
CA GLY A 165 -0.94 8.98 2.69
C GLY A 165 -2.37 9.05 2.18
N ILE A 166 -2.60 8.64 0.93
CA ILE A 166 -3.96 8.66 0.35
C ILE A 166 -4.97 7.79 1.12
N LEU A 167 -4.51 6.71 1.76
CA LEU A 167 -5.34 5.87 2.61
C LEU A 167 -5.63 6.49 3.99
N ASN A 168 -4.92 7.57 4.34
CA ASN A 168 -5.06 8.30 5.60
C ASN A 168 -5.80 9.63 5.45
N LEU A 169 -6.23 10.00 4.23
CA LEU A 169 -7.06 11.19 4.03
C LEU A 169 -8.31 11.14 4.90
N THR A 170 -8.59 12.22 5.58
CA THR A 170 -9.78 12.38 6.46
C THR A 170 -10.99 12.91 5.70
N GLU A 171 -10.76 13.54 4.55
CA GLU A 171 -11.79 14.11 3.68
C GLU A 171 -11.58 13.66 2.25
N LEU A 172 -12.66 13.57 1.49
CA LEU A 172 -12.61 13.23 0.07
C LEU A 172 -12.21 14.49 -0.71
N PRO A 173 -11.11 14.48 -1.47
CA PRO A 173 -10.73 15.66 -2.26
C PRO A 173 -11.68 15.86 -3.44
N GLU A 174 -11.90 17.11 -3.83
CA GLU A 174 -12.69 17.44 -5.02
C GLU A 174 -12.01 16.96 -6.31
N SER A 175 -10.68 17.04 -6.35
CA SER A 175 -9.88 16.60 -7.49
C SER A 175 -8.58 15.93 -7.08
N LEU A 176 -8.16 14.92 -7.87
CA LEU A 176 -6.98 14.11 -7.61
C LEU A 176 -6.18 13.90 -8.90
N LEU A 177 -4.90 14.27 -8.87
CA LEU A 177 -3.94 13.98 -9.90
C LEU A 177 -3.11 12.77 -9.49
N ILE A 178 -3.11 11.70 -10.27
CA ILE A 178 -2.38 10.47 -10.00
C ILE A 178 -1.19 10.36 -10.94
N VAL A 179 0.02 10.36 -10.39
CA VAL A 179 1.25 10.14 -11.14
C VAL A 179 1.62 8.67 -11.06
N GLY A 180 1.52 7.97 -12.21
CA GLY A 180 1.73 6.54 -12.37
C GLY A 180 0.43 5.78 -12.66
N GLY A 181 0.30 5.26 -13.88
CA GLY A 181 -0.82 4.45 -14.37
C GLY A 181 -0.62 2.95 -14.19
N GLY A 182 0.17 2.53 -13.21
CA GLY A 182 0.29 1.12 -12.81
C GLY A 182 -0.93 0.62 -12.05
N VAL A 183 -0.87 -0.63 -11.52
CA VAL A 183 -2.00 -1.28 -10.84
C VAL A 183 -2.56 -0.40 -9.72
N SER A 184 -1.71 0.07 -8.80
CA SER A 184 -2.17 0.89 -7.67
C SER A 184 -2.77 2.23 -8.11
N GLY A 185 -2.16 2.91 -9.10
CA GLY A 185 -2.70 4.15 -9.65
C GLY A 185 -4.09 3.97 -10.26
N CYS A 186 -4.29 2.89 -11.03
CA CYS A 186 -5.60 2.56 -11.61
C CYS A 186 -6.65 2.16 -10.57
N GLU A 187 -6.23 1.44 -9.50
CA GLU A 187 -7.12 1.11 -8.38
C GLU A 187 -7.61 2.39 -7.66
N PHE A 188 -6.69 3.27 -7.27
CA PHE A 188 -7.05 4.52 -6.62
C PHE A 188 -7.87 5.44 -7.53
N ALA A 189 -7.52 5.52 -8.82
CA ALA A 189 -8.32 6.27 -9.79
C ALA A 189 -9.77 5.79 -9.83
N SER A 190 -9.98 4.47 -9.87
CA SER A 190 -11.31 3.87 -9.88
C SER A 190 -12.08 4.11 -8.58
N ILE A 191 -11.40 4.00 -7.43
CA ILE A 191 -11.99 4.22 -6.10
C ILE A 191 -12.45 5.68 -5.97
N PHE A 192 -11.54 6.63 -6.14
CA PHE A 192 -11.82 8.04 -5.89
C PHE A 192 -12.82 8.62 -6.90
N SER A 193 -12.75 8.21 -8.19
CA SER A 193 -13.75 8.59 -9.18
C SER A 193 -15.16 8.09 -8.81
N ALA A 194 -15.30 6.85 -8.36
CA ALA A 194 -16.59 6.29 -7.94
C ALA A 194 -17.16 6.95 -6.66
N LEU A 195 -16.27 7.51 -5.83
CA LEU A 195 -16.65 8.28 -4.64
C LEU A 195 -16.98 9.77 -4.96
N GLY A 196 -16.85 10.20 -6.22
CA GLY A 196 -17.23 11.54 -6.68
C GLY A 196 -16.07 12.51 -6.90
N CYS A 197 -14.82 12.09 -6.69
CA CYS A 197 -13.64 12.90 -6.96
C CYS A 197 -13.35 12.99 -8.46
N GLN A 198 -12.96 14.16 -8.93
CA GLN A 198 -12.49 14.37 -10.32
C GLN A 198 -11.05 13.85 -10.47
N VAL A 199 -10.85 12.78 -11.25
CA VAL A 199 -9.55 12.08 -11.32
C VAL A 199 -8.88 12.24 -12.67
N THR A 200 -7.58 12.61 -12.63
CA THR A 200 -6.67 12.61 -13.78
C THR A 200 -5.47 11.73 -13.49
N VAL A 201 -5.15 10.81 -14.41
CA VAL A 201 -3.98 9.92 -14.34
C VAL A 201 -2.92 10.37 -15.33
N LEU A 202 -1.69 10.56 -14.85
CA LEU A 202 -0.49 10.82 -15.65
C LEU A 202 0.37 9.56 -15.68
N GLU A 203 0.65 9.05 -16.87
CA GLU A 203 1.52 7.89 -17.07
C GLU A 203 2.66 8.26 -18.03
N LEU A 204 3.88 7.99 -17.63
CA LEU A 204 5.08 8.24 -18.44
C LEU A 204 5.14 7.34 -19.67
N LEU A 205 4.71 6.10 -19.54
CA LEU A 205 4.72 5.11 -20.60
C LEU A 205 3.59 5.37 -21.62
N PRO A 206 3.67 4.80 -22.83
CA PRO A 206 2.63 4.97 -23.86
C PRO A 206 1.25 4.42 -23.47
N THR A 207 1.17 3.63 -22.40
CA THR A 207 -0.07 3.01 -21.94
C THR A 207 -0.05 2.81 -20.42
N ILE A 208 -1.22 2.85 -19.78
CA ILE A 208 -1.36 2.39 -18.38
C ILE A 208 -1.17 0.87 -18.34
N LEU A 209 -0.87 0.32 -17.14
CA LEU A 209 -0.72 -1.13 -16.91
C LEU A 209 0.21 -1.80 -17.94
N ALA A 210 1.33 -1.18 -18.25
CA ALA A 210 2.22 -1.54 -19.37
C ALA A 210 2.77 -2.98 -19.32
N THR A 211 2.64 -3.69 -18.18
CA THR A 211 3.05 -5.09 -18.00
C THR A 211 1.95 -6.10 -18.31
N GLU A 212 0.73 -5.63 -18.55
CA GLU A 212 -0.45 -6.47 -18.71
C GLU A 212 -0.73 -6.79 -20.19
N ASP A 213 -1.66 -7.72 -20.45
CA ASP A 213 -2.11 -8.05 -21.81
C ASP A 213 -2.78 -6.85 -22.49
N VAL A 214 -2.46 -6.63 -23.77
CA VAL A 214 -2.93 -5.47 -24.56
C VAL A 214 -4.46 -5.40 -24.64
N GLN A 215 -5.16 -6.53 -24.67
CA GLN A 215 -6.64 -6.53 -24.71
C GLN A 215 -7.20 -6.10 -23.35
N VAL A 216 -6.60 -6.58 -22.24
CA VAL A 216 -6.96 -6.16 -20.88
C VAL A 216 -6.76 -4.66 -20.72
N ILE A 217 -5.60 -4.13 -21.14
CA ILE A 217 -5.29 -2.69 -21.10
C ILE A 217 -6.37 -1.88 -21.81
N ARG A 218 -6.73 -2.26 -23.04
CA ARG A 218 -7.76 -1.58 -23.83
C ARG A 218 -9.11 -1.54 -23.12
N HIS A 219 -9.53 -2.66 -22.55
CA HIS A 219 -10.82 -2.74 -21.83
C HIS A 219 -10.80 -1.86 -20.58
N ILE A 220 -9.73 -1.88 -19.81
CA ILE A 220 -9.59 -1.06 -18.59
C ILE A 220 -9.55 0.42 -18.95
N GLN A 221 -8.78 0.84 -19.95
CA GLN A 221 -8.75 2.24 -20.38
C GLN A 221 -10.13 2.75 -20.84
N LEU A 222 -10.87 1.95 -21.62
CA LEU A 222 -12.22 2.31 -22.03
C LEU A 222 -13.18 2.41 -20.84
N PHE A 223 -13.09 1.47 -19.91
CA PHE A 223 -13.89 1.49 -18.69
C PHE A 223 -13.59 2.75 -17.85
N MET A 224 -12.34 3.05 -17.58
CA MET A 224 -11.93 4.23 -16.80
C MET A 224 -12.41 5.53 -17.46
N LYS A 225 -12.24 5.66 -18.78
CA LYS A 225 -12.75 6.82 -19.53
C LYS A 225 -14.27 6.98 -19.42
N ARG A 226 -15.03 5.86 -19.50
CA ARG A 226 -16.50 5.88 -19.36
C ARG A 226 -16.92 6.31 -17.93
N LYS A 227 -16.09 6.05 -16.94
CA LYS A 227 -16.29 6.51 -15.54
C LYS A 227 -15.78 7.94 -15.31
N GLY A 228 -15.42 8.69 -16.36
CA GLY A 228 -15.00 10.08 -16.27
C GLY A 228 -13.54 10.32 -15.86
N ILE A 229 -12.73 9.25 -15.81
CA ILE A 229 -11.31 9.38 -15.46
C ILE A 229 -10.54 9.85 -16.71
N THR A 230 -9.83 10.97 -16.58
CA THR A 230 -8.93 11.49 -17.62
C THR A 230 -7.58 10.75 -17.55
N ILE A 231 -7.04 10.32 -18.70
CA ILE A 231 -5.78 9.57 -18.75
C ILE A 231 -4.87 10.22 -19.78
N HIS A 232 -3.70 10.72 -19.31
CA HIS A 232 -2.60 11.21 -20.15
C HIS A 232 -1.48 10.17 -20.13
N THR A 233 -1.17 9.60 -21.29
CA THR A 233 -0.05 8.68 -21.49
C THR A 233 1.09 9.36 -22.24
N GLY A 234 2.34 8.89 -22.07
CA GLY A 234 3.52 9.60 -22.57
C GLY A 234 3.76 10.93 -21.83
N ALA A 235 3.14 11.11 -20.67
CA ALA A 235 3.14 12.35 -19.92
C ALA A 235 4.38 12.41 -18.99
N LYS A 236 5.46 13.00 -19.47
CA LYS A 236 6.66 13.18 -18.66
C LYS A 236 6.55 14.44 -17.81
N LEU A 237 6.41 14.23 -16.50
CA LEU A 237 6.41 15.31 -15.52
C LEU A 237 7.83 15.83 -15.32
N THR A 238 8.01 17.15 -15.33
CA THR A 238 9.32 17.82 -15.16
C THR A 238 9.47 18.45 -13.77
N HIS A 239 8.41 19.02 -13.22
CA HIS A 239 8.39 19.55 -11.85
C HIS A 239 6.96 19.69 -11.34
N VAL A 240 6.83 19.91 -10.05
CA VAL A 240 5.56 20.15 -9.35
C VAL A 240 5.58 21.57 -8.77
N LYS A 241 4.46 22.28 -8.89
CA LYS A 241 4.22 23.55 -8.21
C LYS A 241 3.17 23.34 -7.14
N LYS A 242 3.32 23.98 -5.99
CA LYS A 242 2.34 23.97 -4.90
C LYS A 242 1.80 25.37 -4.66
N SER A 243 0.51 25.46 -4.39
CA SER A 243 -0.16 26.64 -3.85
C SER A 243 -0.86 26.28 -2.54
N GLU A 244 -1.56 27.21 -1.91
CA GLU A 244 -2.36 26.89 -0.72
C GLU A 244 -3.53 25.94 -1.02
N ALA A 245 -4.10 26.01 -2.24
CA ALA A 245 -5.29 25.24 -2.62
C ALA A 245 -4.97 24.01 -3.49
N ASP A 246 -3.95 24.11 -4.37
CA ASP A 246 -3.75 23.14 -5.44
C ASP A 246 -2.29 22.72 -5.61
N VAL A 247 -2.13 21.55 -6.18
CA VAL A 247 -0.86 21.02 -6.69
C VAL A 247 -0.93 20.94 -8.22
N THR A 248 0.08 21.47 -8.90
CA THR A 248 0.16 21.51 -10.36
C THR A 248 1.33 20.68 -10.87
N ALA A 249 1.05 19.69 -11.71
CA ALA A 249 2.05 18.97 -12.50
C ALA A 249 2.39 19.77 -13.75
N VAL A 250 3.68 20.00 -14.00
CA VAL A 250 4.19 20.63 -15.23
C VAL A 250 4.82 19.55 -16.09
N LEU A 251 4.29 19.34 -17.29
CA LEU A 251 4.77 18.35 -18.23
C LEU A 251 5.88 18.89 -19.13
N GLU A 252 6.69 18.03 -19.71
CA GLU A 252 7.73 18.38 -20.69
C GLU A 252 7.16 19.08 -21.93
N SER A 253 5.89 18.82 -22.28
CA SER A 253 5.15 19.51 -23.34
C SER A 253 4.84 20.98 -23.04
N GLY A 254 5.01 21.43 -21.80
CA GLY A 254 4.57 22.72 -21.28
C GLY A 254 3.13 22.74 -20.79
N GLU A 255 2.38 21.65 -20.89
CA GLU A 255 1.05 21.52 -20.33
C GLU A 255 1.10 21.51 -18.79
N GLU A 256 0.15 22.21 -18.16
CA GLU A 256 0.01 22.28 -16.72
C GLU A 256 -1.34 21.66 -16.31
N LEU A 257 -1.31 20.74 -15.34
CA LEU A 257 -2.50 20.04 -14.85
C LEU A 257 -2.55 20.20 -13.32
N SER A 258 -3.65 20.75 -12.83
CA SER A 258 -3.81 21.05 -11.41
C SER A 258 -4.91 20.19 -10.78
N ALA A 259 -4.74 19.89 -9.49
CA ALA A 259 -5.72 19.25 -8.64
C ALA A 259 -5.50 19.63 -7.19
N GLU A 260 -6.51 19.43 -6.34
CA GLU A 260 -6.41 19.67 -4.89
C GLU A 260 -5.34 18.77 -4.24
N LYS A 261 -5.26 17.49 -4.65
CA LYS A 261 -4.27 16.54 -4.16
C LYS A 261 -3.55 15.85 -5.31
N MET A 262 -2.32 15.40 -5.03
CA MET A 262 -1.53 14.59 -5.96
C MET A 262 -1.13 13.28 -5.29
N LEU A 263 -1.38 12.16 -5.95
CA LEU A 263 -0.92 10.83 -5.53
C LEU A 263 0.30 10.41 -6.35
N ILE A 264 1.39 10.05 -5.68
CA ILE A 264 2.56 9.46 -6.31
C ILE A 264 2.47 7.93 -6.22
N SER A 265 2.27 7.29 -7.37
CA SER A 265 2.06 5.83 -7.49
C SER A 265 2.96 5.21 -8.56
N ILE A 266 4.26 5.53 -8.50
CA ILE A 266 5.27 5.16 -9.52
C ILE A 266 6.09 3.92 -9.16
N GLY A 267 5.67 3.18 -8.16
CA GLY A 267 6.32 1.94 -7.74
C GLY A 267 6.77 1.95 -6.28
N ARG A 268 7.55 0.94 -5.94
CA ARG A 268 8.01 0.69 -4.56
C ARG A 268 9.50 0.39 -4.54
N ARG A 269 10.16 0.74 -3.45
CA ARG A 269 11.54 0.35 -3.17
C ARG A 269 11.57 -0.74 -2.11
N TYR A 270 12.43 -1.72 -2.27
CA TYR A 270 12.68 -2.74 -1.25
C TYR A 270 13.45 -2.16 -0.07
N THR A 271 13.23 -2.74 1.11
CA THR A 271 13.87 -2.29 2.37
C THR A 271 14.79 -3.36 3.00
N PRO A 272 15.74 -3.96 2.25
CA PRO A 272 16.64 -4.96 2.79
C PRO A 272 17.69 -4.36 3.74
N ASN A 273 18.05 -3.09 3.56
CA ASN A 273 19.14 -2.42 4.29
C ASN A 273 18.89 -2.29 5.81
N THR A 274 17.64 -2.44 6.27
CA THR A 274 17.32 -2.47 7.70
C THR A 274 17.89 -3.70 8.43
N CYS A 275 18.32 -4.72 7.68
CA CYS A 275 18.86 -5.98 8.23
C CYS A 275 20.38 -6.11 8.12
N LEU A 276 21.11 -5.06 7.69
CA LEU A 276 22.57 -5.08 7.52
C LEU A 276 23.05 -6.31 6.73
N LEU A 277 22.56 -6.47 5.49
CA LEU A 277 22.93 -7.58 4.59
C LEU A 277 24.39 -7.54 4.11
N TYR A 278 25.20 -6.59 4.57
CA TYR A 278 26.64 -6.43 4.20
C TYR A 278 27.51 -7.64 4.48
N THR A 279 26.98 -8.65 5.17
CA THR A 279 27.71 -9.88 5.52
C THR A 279 27.11 -11.13 4.87
N SER A 280 26.10 -11.01 4.00
CA SER A 280 25.50 -12.14 3.30
C SER A 280 25.78 -12.11 1.81
N ASP A 281 26.05 -13.29 1.21
CA ASP A 281 26.26 -13.45 -0.24
C ASP A 281 25.08 -12.94 -1.09
N ALA A 282 23.88 -12.78 -0.47
CA ALA A 282 22.68 -12.21 -1.10
C ALA A 282 22.72 -10.69 -1.29
N ALA A 283 23.77 -9.99 -0.80
CA ALA A 283 23.94 -8.56 -1.01
C ALA A 283 24.56 -8.24 -2.39
N ASP A 284 25.10 -9.24 -3.06
CA ASP A 284 25.83 -9.11 -4.33
C ASP A 284 25.00 -9.54 -5.55
N GLU A 285 23.77 -10.04 -5.36
CA GLU A 285 22.77 -10.37 -6.38
C GLU A 285 21.67 -9.29 -6.46
#